data_b2213a20fd31bbd5ac2beab567aba18e
#
_entry.id   b2213a20fd31bbd5ac2beab567aba18e
#
_cell.length_a   1.000
_cell.length_b   1.000
_cell.length_c   1.000
_cell.angle_alpha   90.00
_cell.angle_beta   90.00
_cell.angle_gamma   90.00
#
_symmetry.space_group_name_H-M   'P 1'
#
loop_
_entity.id
_entity.type
_entity.pdbx_description
1 polymer ?
#
loop_
_entity_poly.entity_id
_entity_poly.type
_entity_poly.pdbx_seq_one_letter_code
_entity_poly.pdbx_strand_id
1 'polypeptide(L)'
;MGIRVIGQKKFEVTETELLQQDLLFYLDNPRVYSVLHENGHDNPTQTEIEEIMCSLDHVKSLKSQIMQNGGLIEPLIVVKRKDRYVVLEGNSRLAAYRILAKNDPLKWSRVLVQILPEDISDSDIFTLLGTFHLNPKKDWSKFEQAAYIYRQKKELGCSDSALGKQVGISAITVKKYCEIYGLM
;
A
#
# COMPACT_ATOMS: atom_id res chain seq x y z
N MET A 1 18.36 6.73 8.77
CA MET A 1 18.06 8.05 8.15
C MET A 1 18.19 7.89 6.64
N GLY A 2 17.31 8.49 5.89
CA GLY A 2 17.27 8.43 4.42
C GLY A 2 16.89 9.78 3.84
N ILE A 3 16.86 9.87 2.52
CA ILE A 3 16.43 11.07 1.81
C ILE A 3 15.27 10.71 0.91
N ARG A 4 14.19 11.49 0.97
CA ARG A 4 13.08 11.43 0.02
C ARG A 4 13.04 12.71 -0.81
N VAL A 5 12.92 12.53 -2.13
CA VAL A 5 12.72 13.64 -3.06
C VAL A 5 11.22 13.82 -3.29
N ILE A 6 10.73 15.04 -3.09
CA ILE A 6 9.33 15.44 -3.35
C ILE A 6 9.38 16.69 -4.22
N GLY A 7 8.89 16.59 -5.45
CA GLY A 7 9.13 17.62 -6.46
C GLY A 7 10.62 17.82 -6.72
N GLN A 8 11.14 19.02 -6.43
CA GLN A 8 12.57 19.33 -6.57
C GLN A 8 13.31 19.44 -5.23
N LYS A 9 12.61 19.19 -4.11
CA LYS A 9 13.15 19.31 -2.76
C LYS A 9 13.58 17.96 -2.20
N LYS A 10 14.59 17.97 -1.34
CA LYS A 10 15.09 16.81 -0.60
C LYS A 10 14.67 16.93 0.86
N PHE A 11 14.05 15.89 1.38
CA PHE A 11 13.63 15.80 2.78
C PHE A 11 14.39 14.68 3.46
N GLU A 12 14.93 14.96 4.63
CA GLU A 12 15.46 13.92 5.51
C GLU A 12 14.30 13.11 6.09
N VAL A 13 14.42 11.80 6.07
CA VAL A 13 13.38 10.90 6.54
C VAL A 13 13.97 9.86 7.48
N THR A 14 13.17 9.45 8.45
CA THR A 14 13.51 8.36 9.37
C THR A 14 12.61 7.16 9.07
N GLU A 15 13.22 6.01 8.83
CA GLU A 15 12.50 4.76 8.67
C GLU A 15 12.55 3.99 9.99
N THR A 16 11.40 3.55 10.48
CA THR A 16 11.23 2.84 11.74
C THR A 16 9.92 2.08 11.77
N GLU A 17 9.67 1.32 12.84
CA GLU A 17 8.39 0.69 13.10
C GLU A 17 7.61 1.44 14.18
N LEU A 18 6.35 1.73 13.91
CA LEU A 18 5.41 2.32 14.88
C LEU A 18 4.27 1.35 15.18
N LEU A 19 3.64 1.52 16.34
CA LEU A 19 2.41 0.81 16.66
C LEU A 19 1.31 1.28 15.70
N GLN A 20 0.72 0.35 14.97
CA GLN A 20 -0.29 0.68 13.96
C GLN A 20 -1.51 1.38 14.57
N GLN A 21 -1.82 1.13 15.84
CA GLN A 21 -2.92 1.78 16.58
C GLN A 21 -2.68 3.27 16.87
N ASP A 22 -1.42 3.72 16.87
CA ASP A 22 -1.06 5.12 17.12
C ASP A 22 -1.07 5.97 15.85
N LEU A 23 -1.30 5.33 14.70
CA LEU A 23 -1.37 5.99 13.41
C LEU A 23 -2.80 6.45 13.11
N LEU A 24 -2.94 7.66 12.59
CA LEU A 24 -4.21 8.23 12.13
C LEU A 24 -4.31 8.16 10.62
N PHE A 25 -5.49 7.90 10.11
CA PHE A 25 -5.80 8.04 8.69
C PHE A 25 -5.78 9.52 8.29
N TYR A 26 -5.30 9.82 7.09
CA TYR A 26 -5.31 11.17 6.55
C TYR A 26 -6.70 11.52 6.01
N LEU A 27 -7.31 12.54 6.57
CA LEU A 27 -8.70 12.95 6.26
C LEU A 27 -8.85 13.40 4.79
N ASP A 28 -7.87 14.15 4.29
CA ASP A 28 -7.88 14.66 2.92
C ASP A 28 -7.38 13.63 1.88
N ASN A 29 -7.30 12.35 2.26
CA ASN A 29 -6.99 11.31 1.30
C ASN A 29 -8.13 11.19 0.28
N PRO A 30 -7.87 11.34 -1.04
CA PRO A 30 -8.93 11.35 -2.05
C PRO A 30 -9.83 10.11 -2.05
N ARG A 31 -9.29 8.95 -1.68
CA ARG A 31 -10.08 7.71 -1.57
C ARG A 31 -11.03 7.72 -0.37
N VAL A 32 -10.57 8.26 0.74
CA VAL A 32 -11.39 8.42 1.94
C VAL A 32 -12.46 9.46 1.68
N TYR A 33 -12.04 10.61 1.12
CA TYR A 33 -12.90 11.74 0.84
C TYR A 33 -14.08 11.39 -0.10
N SER A 34 -13.83 10.71 -1.21
CA SER A 34 -14.88 10.32 -2.15
C SER A 34 -15.92 9.40 -1.52
N VAL A 35 -15.49 8.39 -0.78
CA VAL A 35 -16.41 7.44 -0.13
C VAL A 35 -17.24 8.10 0.97
N LEU A 36 -16.66 9.05 1.71
CA LEU A 36 -17.33 9.78 2.77
C LEU A 36 -18.36 10.78 2.21
N HIS A 37 -17.98 11.52 1.17
CA HIS A 37 -18.87 12.48 0.52
C HIS A 37 -20.08 11.80 -0.14
N GLU A 38 -19.91 10.64 -0.74
CA GLU A 38 -21.01 9.84 -1.29
C GLU A 38 -21.99 9.38 -0.21
N ASN A 39 -21.55 9.27 1.04
CA ASN A 39 -22.36 8.86 2.18
C ASN A 39 -22.81 10.03 3.08
N GLY A 40 -22.55 11.29 2.69
CA GLY A 40 -23.03 12.49 3.40
C GLY A 40 -22.33 12.79 4.73
N HIS A 41 -21.10 12.27 4.94
CA HIS A 41 -20.29 12.51 6.15
C HIS A 41 -19.31 13.67 5.92
N ASP A 42 -19.63 14.87 6.44
CA ASP A 42 -18.79 16.06 6.27
C ASP A 42 -17.55 16.07 7.20
N ASN A 43 -17.61 15.41 8.37
CA ASN A 43 -16.53 15.37 9.36
C ASN A 43 -16.43 13.98 9.99
N PRO A 44 -15.85 13.00 9.30
CA PRO A 44 -15.76 11.63 9.81
C PRO A 44 -14.78 11.49 10.97
N THR A 45 -15.12 10.66 11.92
CA THR A 45 -14.20 10.22 12.97
C THR A 45 -13.19 9.22 12.41
N GLN A 46 -12.06 9.05 13.09
CA GLN A 46 -11.06 8.04 12.72
C GLN A 46 -11.64 6.61 12.69
N THR A 47 -12.61 6.33 13.55
CA THR A 47 -13.30 5.03 13.60
C THR A 47 -14.14 4.80 12.34
N GLU A 48 -14.92 5.78 11.93
CA GLU A 48 -15.72 5.70 10.68
C GLU A 48 -14.83 5.54 9.46
N ILE A 49 -13.70 6.27 9.40
CA ILE A 49 -12.72 6.10 8.31
C ILE A 49 -12.15 4.67 8.31
N GLU A 50 -11.76 4.16 9.47
CA GLU A 50 -11.25 2.79 9.60
C GLU A 50 -12.27 1.77 9.11
N GLU A 51 -13.53 1.86 9.53
CA GLU A 51 -14.61 0.96 9.13
C GLU A 51 -14.81 0.96 7.61
N ILE A 52 -14.89 2.15 7.02
CA ILE A 52 -15.04 2.31 5.57
C ILE A 52 -13.83 1.72 4.85
N MET A 53 -12.62 2.10 5.23
CA MET A 53 -11.40 1.62 4.59
C MET A 53 -11.27 0.09 4.69
N CYS A 54 -11.59 -0.49 5.83
CA CYS A 54 -11.54 -1.95 6.04
C CYS A 54 -12.59 -2.71 5.22
N SER A 55 -13.68 -2.09 4.82
CA SER A 55 -14.73 -2.70 4.00
C SER A 55 -14.35 -2.85 2.53
N LEU A 56 -13.41 -2.06 2.03
CA LEU A 56 -13.04 -1.98 0.62
C LEU A 56 -12.38 -3.29 0.12
N ASP A 57 -12.81 -3.78 -1.05
CA ASP A 57 -12.32 -5.04 -1.60
C ASP A 57 -10.83 -5.04 -1.92
N HIS A 58 -10.30 -3.91 -2.38
CA HIS A 58 -8.86 -3.80 -2.61
C HIS A 58 -8.04 -3.88 -1.31
N VAL A 59 -8.58 -3.48 -0.16
CA VAL A 59 -7.92 -3.62 1.15
C VAL A 59 -7.90 -5.09 1.58
N LYS A 60 -8.95 -5.85 1.30
CA LYS A 60 -8.98 -7.30 1.55
C LYS A 60 -7.92 -8.05 0.72
N SER A 61 -7.78 -7.66 -0.56
CA SER A 61 -6.73 -8.21 -1.43
C SER A 61 -5.33 -7.84 -0.93
N LEU A 62 -5.12 -6.59 -0.56
CA LEU A 62 -3.87 -6.08 -0.02
C LEU A 62 -3.49 -6.76 1.31
N LYS A 63 -4.46 -7.02 2.20
CA LYS A 63 -4.27 -7.81 3.41
C LYS A 63 -3.65 -9.18 3.11
N SER A 64 -4.17 -9.88 2.08
CA SER A 64 -3.65 -11.19 1.69
C SER A 64 -2.21 -11.12 1.18
N GLN A 65 -1.88 -10.10 0.41
CA GLN A 65 -0.51 -9.85 -0.07
C GLN A 65 0.47 -9.54 1.08
N ILE A 66 0.07 -8.66 2.00
CA ILE A 66 0.88 -8.32 3.19
C ILE A 66 1.15 -9.57 4.04
N MET A 67 0.12 -10.41 4.22
CA MET A 67 0.25 -11.66 4.97
C MET A 67 1.21 -12.65 4.29
N GLN A 68 1.15 -12.78 2.97
CA GLN A 68 2.04 -13.64 2.19
C GLN A 68 3.50 -13.15 2.22
N ASN A 69 3.71 -11.85 2.13
CA ASN A 69 5.03 -11.23 2.18
C ASN A 69 5.63 -11.19 3.61
N GLY A 70 4.81 -11.44 4.64
CA GLY A 70 5.21 -11.30 6.03
C GLY A 70 5.35 -9.87 6.53
N GLY A 71 4.95 -8.87 5.74
CA GLY A 71 5.02 -7.45 6.06
C GLY A 71 4.84 -6.55 4.85
N LEU A 72 5.15 -5.26 5.02
CA LEU A 72 5.15 -4.28 3.93
C LEU A 72 6.45 -4.35 3.13
N ILE A 73 6.35 -4.26 1.80
CA ILE A 73 7.51 -4.05 0.91
C ILE A 73 7.89 -2.56 0.90
N GLU A 74 6.88 -1.69 0.88
CA GLU A 74 7.09 -0.24 0.93
C GLU A 74 6.52 0.32 2.25
N PRO A 75 7.27 1.15 3.01
CA PRO A 75 6.79 1.74 4.25
C PRO A 75 5.58 2.65 4.02
N LEU A 76 4.77 2.83 5.06
CA LEU A 76 3.80 3.92 5.08
C LEU A 76 4.55 5.26 5.15
N ILE A 77 4.05 6.29 4.50
CA ILE A 77 4.63 7.63 4.63
C ILE A 77 3.79 8.41 5.63
N VAL A 78 4.44 8.83 6.72
CA VAL A 78 3.77 9.49 7.82
C VAL A 78 4.40 10.84 8.14
N VAL A 79 3.60 11.72 8.73
CA VAL A 79 4.08 12.98 9.31
C VAL A 79 3.57 13.07 10.76
N LYS A 80 4.39 13.56 11.66
CA LYS A 80 3.94 13.86 13.02
C LYS A 80 3.20 15.18 13.03
N ARG A 81 2.00 15.17 13.58
CA ARG A 81 1.18 16.38 13.83
C ARG A 81 0.75 16.37 15.27
N LYS A 82 1.18 17.38 16.05
CA LYS A 82 1.06 17.40 17.50
C LYS A 82 1.72 16.13 18.07
N ASP A 83 0.98 15.30 18.80
CA ASP A 83 1.48 14.07 19.45
C ASP A 83 1.11 12.79 18.68
N ARG A 84 0.60 12.90 17.45
CA ARG A 84 0.12 11.77 16.64
C ARG A 84 0.79 11.72 15.28
N TYR A 85 0.90 10.52 14.74
CA TYR A 85 1.38 10.30 13.38
C TYR A 85 0.20 10.14 12.42
N VAL A 86 0.18 10.93 11.36
CA VAL A 86 -0.84 10.90 10.30
C VAL A 86 -0.25 10.22 9.08
N VAL A 87 -0.94 9.21 8.54
CA VAL A 87 -0.53 8.44 7.37
C VAL A 87 -0.93 9.19 6.10
N LEU A 88 0.01 9.93 5.53
CA LEU A 88 -0.21 10.65 4.27
C LEU A 88 -0.39 9.69 3.10
N GLU A 89 0.49 8.67 3.00
CA GLU A 89 0.42 7.65 1.96
C GLU A 89 0.49 6.24 2.55
N GLY A 90 -0.36 5.35 2.02
CA GLY A 90 -0.50 3.99 2.50
C GLY A 90 -1.70 3.74 3.40
N ASN A 91 -2.72 4.58 3.36
CA ASN A 91 -3.94 4.42 4.17
C ASN A 91 -4.62 3.06 3.96
N SER A 92 -4.66 2.53 2.73
CA SER A 92 -5.16 1.17 2.47
C SER A 92 -4.29 0.09 3.12
N ARG A 93 -2.96 0.30 3.18
CA ARG A 93 -2.02 -0.60 3.87
C ARG A 93 -2.22 -0.55 5.37
N LEU A 94 -2.45 0.63 5.95
CA LEU A 94 -2.81 0.78 7.36
C LEU A 94 -4.11 0.02 7.69
N ALA A 95 -5.17 0.19 6.87
CA ALA A 95 -6.42 -0.53 7.06
C ALA A 95 -6.23 -2.06 7.01
N ALA A 96 -5.42 -2.56 6.07
CA ALA A 96 -5.07 -3.97 6.01
C ALA A 96 -4.35 -4.44 7.28
N TYR A 97 -3.42 -3.66 7.84
CA TYR A 97 -2.76 -3.94 9.11
C TYR A 97 -3.74 -3.95 10.29
N ARG A 98 -4.72 -3.04 10.32
CA ARG A 98 -5.81 -3.03 11.33
C ARG A 98 -6.58 -4.35 11.31
N ILE A 99 -6.93 -4.85 10.11
CA ILE A 99 -7.62 -6.14 9.97
C ILE A 99 -6.72 -7.29 10.44
N LEU A 100 -5.45 -7.30 10.07
CA LEU A 100 -4.50 -8.35 10.47
C LEU A 100 -4.27 -8.34 11.97
N ALA A 101 -4.12 -7.16 12.59
CA ALA A 101 -3.89 -7.03 14.02
C ALA A 101 -5.09 -7.46 14.87
N LYS A 102 -6.32 -7.39 14.35
CA LYS A 102 -7.51 -7.96 15.03
C LYS A 102 -7.41 -9.49 15.20
N ASN A 103 -6.73 -10.17 14.26
CA ASN A 103 -6.59 -11.62 14.29
C ASN A 103 -5.32 -12.10 15.01
N ASP A 104 -4.20 -11.37 14.83
CA ASP A 104 -2.91 -11.68 15.45
C ASP A 104 -2.22 -10.37 15.86
N PRO A 105 -2.56 -9.84 17.06
CA PRO A 105 -1.99 -8.58 17.57
C PRO A 105 -0.48 -8.65 17.79
N LEU A 106 0.06 -9.81 18.16
CA LEU A 106 1.49 -9.95 18.44
C LEU A 106 2.31 -9.75 17.17
N LYS A 107 1.86 -10.32 16.07
CA LYS A 107 2.57 -10.24 14.79
C LYS A 107 2.38 -8.91 14.07
N TRP A 108 1.18 -8.32 14.14
CA TRP A 108 0.78 -7.19 13.32
C TRP A 108 0.58 -5.87 14.08
N SER A 109 1.09 -5.79 15.34
CA SER A 109 1.01 -4.57 16.14
C SER A 109 1.87 -3.44 15.57
N ARG A 110 3.01 -3.76 14.96
CA ARG A 110 3.95 -2.77 14.42
C ARG A 110 3.94 -2.77 12.91
N VAL A 111 4.11 -1.58 12.34
CA VAL A 111 4.14 -1.38 10.89
C VAL A 111 5.31 -0.49 10.51
N LEU A 112 5.95 -0.84 9.40
CA LEU A 112 7.06 -0.08 8.85
C LEU A 112 6.56 1.26 8.32
N VAL A 113 7.20 2.34 8.78
CA VAL A 113 6.86 3.72 8.40
C VAL A 113 8.11 4.49 8.00
N GLN A 114 7.92 5.45 7.11
CA GLN A 114 8.89 6.49 6.80
C GLN A 114 8.33 7.83 7.29
N ILE A 115 9.01 8.43 8.27
CA ILE A 115 8.59 9.67 8.92
C ILE A 115 9.19 10.85 8.16
N LEU A 116 8.33 11.74 7.69
CA LEU A 116 8.69 13.05 7.11
C LEU A 116 8.91 14.08 8.20
N PRO A 117 9.67 15.16 7.92
CA PRO A 117 9.82 16.28 8.85
C PRO A 117 8.49 16.90 9.27
N GLU A 118 8.36 17.32 10.53
CA GLU A 118 7.13 17.91 11.07
C GLU A 118 6.75 19.23 10.38
N ASP A 119 7.73 19.96 9.87
CA ASP A 119 7.59 21.25 9.20
C ASP A 119 7.32 21.14 7.69
N ILE A 120 7.13 19.92 7.15
CA ILE A 120 6.76 19.75 5.75
C ILE A 120 5.51 20.54 5.43
N SER A 121 5.55 21.33 4.34
CA SER A 121 4.43 22.20 3.94
C SER A 121 3.28 21.40 3.31
N ASP A 122 2.07 21.93 3.38
CA ASP A 122 0.90 21.33 2.73
C ASP A 122 1.07 21.25 1.20
N SER A 123 1.79 22.21 0.60
CA SER A 123 2.15 22.18 -0.82
C SER A 123 3.07 21.01 -1.16
N ASP A 124 4.03 20.68 -0.29
CA ASP A 124 4.91 19.53 -0.51
C ASP A 124 4.16 18.21 -0.29
N ILE A 125 3.22 18.16 0.66
CA ILE A 125 2.30 17.03 0.85
C ILE A 125 1.43 16.85 -0.38
N PHE A 126 0.86 17.91 -0.93
CA PHE A 126 0.07 17.86 -2.16
C PHE A 126 0.90 17.31 -3.33
N THR A 127 2.14 17.79 -3.49
CA THR A 127 3.08 17.30 -4.51
C THR A 127 3.40 15.81 -4.33
N LEU A 128 3.63 15.38 -3.09
CA LEU A 128 3.84 13.97 -2.74
C LEU A 128 2.66 13.10 -3.18
N LEU A 129 1.46 13.47 -2.76
CA LEU A 129 0.23 12.73 -3.07
C LEU A 129 -0.06 12.72 -4.57
N GLY A 130 0.15 13.85 -5.25
CA GLY A 130 0.02 13.95 -6.70
C GLY A 130 0.96 12.98 -7.44
N THR A 131 2.19 12.83 -6.96
CA THR A 131 3.15 11.88 -7.55
C THR A 131 2.67 10.43 -7.43
N PHE A 132 2.06 10.06 -6.31
CA PHE A 132 1.57 8.69 -6.11
C PHE A 132 0.25 8.39 -6.82
N HIS A 133 -0.63 9.39 -6.96
CA HIS A 133 -2.02 9.16 -7.35
C HIS A 133 -2.40 9.74 -8.72
N LEU A 134 -1.75 10.83 -9.15
CA LEU A 134 -2.00 11.46 -10.44
C LEU A 134 -1.02 11.03 -11.53
N ASN A 135 0.21 10.67 -11.12
CA ASN A 135 1.24 10.14 -12.01
C ASN A 135 1.61 8.70 -11.59
N PRO A 136 0.71 7.73 -11.74
CA PRO A 136 1.01 6.36 -11.35
C PRO A 136 2.22 5.84 -12.14
N LYS A 137 3.06 5.04 -11.48
CA LYS A 137 4.11 4.29 -12.16
C LYS A 137 3.46 3.52 -13.32
N LYS A 138 4.06 3.57 -14.50
CA LYS A 138 3.56 2.83 -15.65
C LYS A 138 3.72 1.34 -15.35
N ASP A 139 2.62 0.66 -15.14
CA ASP A 139 2.62 -0.78 -14.92
C ASP A 139 3.10 -1.50 -16.19
N TRP A 140 3.69 -2.66 -16.01
CA TRP A 140 4.00 -3.54 -17.13
C TRP A 140 2.73 -3.85 -17.92
N SER A 141 2.85 -3.80 -19.24
CA SER A 141 1.78 -4.24 -20.13
C SER A 141 1.45 -5.71 -19.88
N LYS A 142 0.27 -6.15 -20.29
CA LYS A 142 -0.13 -7.56 -20.20
C LYS A 142 0.88 -8.50 -20.87
N PHE A 143 1.49 -8.06 -21.95
CA PHE A 143 2.53 -8.79 -22.65
C PHE A 143 3.81 -8.93 -21.82
N GLU A 144 4.30 -7.83 -21.24
CA GLU A 144 5.50 -7.85 -20.39
C GLU A 144 5.31 -8.71 -19.15
N GLN A 145 4.11 -8.65 -18.53
CA GLN A 145 3.75 -9.51 -17.41
C GLN A 145 3.77 -11.00 -17.81
N ALA A 146 3.15 -11.34 -18.95
CA ALA A 146 3.11 -12.70 -19.47
C ALA A 146 4.51 -13.21 -19.83
N ALA A 147 5.32 -12.40 -20.50
CA ALA A 147 6.69 -12.72 -20.86
C ALA A 147 7.56 -12.99 -19.62
N TYR A 148 7.42 -12.15 -18.58
CA TYR A 148 8.15 -12.32 -17.32
C TYR A 148 7.78 -13.61 -16.61
N ILE A 149 6.49 -13.88 -16.43
CA ILE A 149 5.98 -15.08 -15.76
C ILE A 149 6.38 -16.35 -16.54
N TYR A 150 6.26 -16.35 -17.85
CA TYR A 150 6.64 -17.50 -18.69
C TYR A 150 8.13 -17.83 -18.54
N ARG A 151 9.01 -16.84 -18.65
CA ARG A 151 10.47 -17.03 -18.47
C ARG A 151 10.80 -17.56 -17.09
N GLN A 152 10.25 -16.96 -16.03
CA GLN A 152 10.51 -17.37 -14.66
C GLN A 152 10.02 -18.80 -14.39
N LYS A 153 8.86 -19.18 -14.92
CA LYS A 153 8.37 -20.55 -14.81
C LYS A 153 9.31 -21.54 -15.46
N LYS A 154 9.84 -21.21 -16.65
CA LYS A 154 10.76 -22.06 -17.41
C LYS A 154 12.13 -22.21 -16.70
N GLU A 155 12.66 -21.10 -16.17
CA GLU A 155 13.95 -21.08 -15.46
C GLU A 155 13.88 -21.80 -14.12
N LEU A 156 12.84 -21.59 -13.34
CA LEU A 156 12.67 -22.17 -12.00
C LEU A 156 12.12 -23.60 -12.02
N GLY A 157 11.54 -24.05 -13.14
CA GLY A 157 10.93 -25.38 -13.24
C GLY A 157 9.81 -25.65 -12.25
N CYS A 158 9.17 -24.59 -11.72
CA CYS A 158 8.19 -24.69 -10.67
C CYS A 158 6.75 -24.79 -11.19
N SER A 159 5.83 -25.30 -10.34
CA SER A 159 4.41 -25.36 -10.66
C SER A 159 3.77 -23.97 -10.71
N ASP A 160 2.64 -23.84 -11.42
CA ASP A 160 1.84 -22.59 -11.46
C ASP A 160 1.42 -22.12 -10.08
N SER A 161 1.09 -23.07 -9.18
CA SER A 161 0.72 -22.78 -7.81
C SER A 161 1.90 -22.23 -7.00
N ALA A 162 3.11 -22.81 -7.16
CA ALA A 162 4.30 -22.36 -6.45
C ALA A 162 4.71 -20.95 -6.93
N LEU A 163 4.76 -20.73 -8.26
CA LEU A 163 5.09 -19.43 -8.83
C LEU A 163 4.03 -18.37 -8.47
N GLY A 164 2.75 -18.73 -8.54
CA GLY A 164 1.66 -17.83 -8.17
C GLY A 164 1.75 -17.38 -6.71
N LYS A 165 2.04 -18.30 -5.79
CA LYS A 165 2.29 -17.95 -4.37
C LYS A 165 3.47 -17.00 -4.20
N GLN A 166 4.55 -17.22 -4.94
CA GLN A 166 5.76 -16.41 -4.83
C GLN A 166 5.54 -14.95 -5.27
N VAL A 167 4.72 -14.72 -6.30
CA VAL A 167 4.47 -13.37 -6.85
C VAL A 167 3.10 -12.79 -6.50
N GLY A 168 2.32 -13.47 -5.65
CA GLY A 168 1.04 -12.95 -5.16
C GLY A 168 -0.12 -12.99 -6.16
N ILE A 169 -0.09 -13.90 -7.15
CA ILE A 169 -1.18 -14.09 -8.12
C ILE A 169 -1.71 -15.54 -8.09
N SER A 170 -2.91 -15.75 -8.65
CA SER A 170 -3.48 -17.11 -8.68
C SER A 170 -2.74 -18.02 -9.67
N ALA A 171 -2.74 -19.34 -9.40
CA ALA A 171 -2.22 -20.34 -10.33
C ALA A 171 -2.92 -20.28 -11.70
N ILE A 172 -4.23 -19.95 -11.71
CA ILE A 172 -4.99 -19.75 -12.95
C ILE A 172 -4.44 -18.57 -13.75
N THR A 173 -4.08 -17.47 -13.06
CA THR A 173 -3.47 -16.29 -13.72
C THR A 173 -2.10 -16.63 -14.30
N VAL A 174 -1.27 -17.39 -13.57
CA VAL A 174 0.03 -17.88 -14.07
C VAL A 174 -0.17 -18.70 -15.35
N LYS A 175 -1.08 -19.67 -15.31
CA LYS A 175 -1.41 -20.51 -16.48
C LYS A 175 -1.83 -19.65 -17.67
N LYS A 176 -2.76 -18.71 -17.46
CA LYS A 176 -3.24 -17.79 -18.51
C LYS A 176 -2.12 -16.97 -19.12
N TYR A 177 -1.19 -16.44 -18.31
CA TYR A 177 -0.04 -15.70 -18.83
C TYR A 177 0.90 -16.58 -19.66
N CYS A 178 1.15 -17.82 -19.23
CA CYS A 178 1.95 -18.77 -20.00
C CYS A 178 1.29 -19.15 -21.34
N GLU A 179 -0.01 -19.32 -21.37
CA GLU A 179 -0.77 -19.59 -22.60
C GLU A 179 -0.71 -18.39 -23.57
N ILE A 180 -0.94 -17.16 -23.08
CA ILE A 180 -0.87 -15.95 -23.91
C ILE A 180 0.51 -15.80 -24.55
N TYR A 181 1.59 -16.00 -23.81
CA TYR A 181 2.95 -15.83 -24.32
C TYR A 181 3.38 -17.00 -25.21
N GLY A 182 2.92 -18.22 -24.90
CA GLY A 182 3.25 -19.43 -25.69
C GLY A 182 2.53 -19.53 -27.05
N LEU A 183 1.49 -18.71 -27.27
CA LEU A 183 0.76 -18.62 -28.53
C LEU A 183 1.35 -17.58 -29.51
N MET A 184 2.36 -16.82 -29.10
CA MET A 184 3.06 -15.82 -29.90
C MET A 184 4.45 -16.32 -30.33
#